data_78f7f54890baed4ecaf45e4615762b80
#
_entry.id   78f7f54890baed4ecaf45e4615762b80
#
_cell.length_a   1.000
_cell.length_b   1.000
_cell.length_c   1.000
_cell.angle_alpha   90.00
_cell.angle_beta   90.00
_cell.angle_gamma   90.00
#
_symmetry.space_group_name_H-M   'P 1'
#
loop_
_entity.id
_entity.type
_entity.pdbx_description
1 polymer ?
#
loop_
_entity_poly.entity_id
_entity_poly.type
_entity_poly.pdbx_seq_one_letter_code
_entity_poly.pdbx_strand_id
1 'polypeptide(L)'
;MTDVIIKAGPFAFAARFERDAAPATCARFETLLPYRERLIHVRWSGEACWIPLGALDLGLAHENATSFPAPGQILLYPGGVSETEILLAYGAVRFASKVGQLAGNHFLTIVEGLDQLRPLGELVLWHGAQEIEFTCNQL
;
A
#
# COMPACT_ATOMS: atom_id res chain seq x y z
N MET A 1 -14.45 -10.88 -5.31
CA MET A 1 -14.72 -9.67 -6.10
C MET A 1 -13.52 -8.75 -6.04
N THR A 2 -13.11 -8.23 -7.17
CA THR A 2 -11.99 -7.29 -7.25
C THR A 2 -12.51 -5.89 -7.54
N ASP A 3 -11.97 -4.91 -6.79
CA ASP A 3 -12.44 -3.53 -6.84
C ASP A 3 -11.46 -2.60 -7.54
N VAL A 4 -10.16 -2.95 -7.48
CA VAL A 4 -9.07 -2.08 -7.94
C VAL A 4 -8.08 -2.90 -8.75
N ILE A 5 -7.64 -2.34 -9.87
CA ILE A 5 -6.50 -2.86 -10.63
C ILE A 5 -5.29 -2.03 -10.28
N ILE A 6 -4.19 -2.70 -9.97
CA ILE A 6 -2.93 -2.06 -9.62
C ILE A 6 -1.89 -2.45 -10.68
N LYS A 7 -1.30 -1.43 -11.31
CA LYS A 7 -0.16 -1.63 -12.21
C LYS A 7 1.06 -1.02 -11.57
N ALA A 8 2.09 -1.83 -11.37
CA ALA A 8 3.34 -1.40 -10.75
C ALA A 8 4.50 -1.90 -11.58
N GLY A 9 5.25 -0.98 -12.20
CA GLY A 9 6.26 -1.37 -13.19
C GLY A 9 5.62 -2.24 -14.29
N PRO A 10 6.21 -3.40 -14.61
CA PRO A 10 5.65 -4.31 -15.62
C PRO A 10 4.59 -5.26 -15.07
N PHE A 11 4.24 -5.16 -13.80
CA PHE A 11 3.34 -6.11 -13.14
C PHE A 11 1.93 -5.54 -12.98
N ALA A 12 0.94 -6.44 -12.96
CA ALA A 12 -0.45 -6.08 -12.75
C ALA A 12 -1.08 -6.99 -11.69
N PHE A 13 -1.90 -6.39 -10.85
CA PHE A 13 -2.56 -7.06 -9.74
C PHE A 13 -4.03 -6.66 -9.70
N ALA A 14 -4.86 -7.51 -9.09
CA ALA A 14 -6.22 -7.16 -8.75
C ALA A 14 -6.38 -7.22 -7.23
N ALA A 15 -7.05 -6.22 -6.67
CA ALA A 15 -7.23 -6.09 -5.23
C ALA A 15 -8.68 -5.81 -4.88
N ARG A 16 -9.04 -6.15 -3.63
CA ARG A 16 -10.35 -5.81 -3.08
C ARG A 16 -10.17 -4.82 -1.94
N PHE A 17 -11.16 -3.95 -1.76
CA PHE A 17 -11.23 -3.07 -0.60
C PHE A 17 -11.67 -3.84 0.64
N GLU A 18 -11.05 -3.55 1.78
CA GLU A 18 -11.48 -4.05 3.09
C GLU A 18 -12.53 -3.08 3.66
N ARG A 19 -13.69 -2.99 3.00
CA ARG A 19 -14.70 -1.98 3.31
C ARG A 19 -15.33 -2.14 4.68
N ASP A 20 -15.48 -3.39 5.14
CA ASP A 20 -16.10 -3.64 6.44
C ASP A 20 -15.18 -3.24 7.60
N ALA A 21 -13.89 -3.49 7.45
CA ALA A 21 -12.92 -3.23 8.50
C ALA A 21 -12.33 -1.81 8.45
N ALA A 22 -12.23 -1.22 7.26
CA ALA A 22 -11.63 0.10 7.06
C ALA A 22 -12.50 0.97 6.15
N PRO A 23 -13.76 1.24 6.54
CA PRO A 23 -14.71 1.92 5.65
C PRO A 23 -14.30 3.36 5.29
N ALA A 24 -13.81 4.13 6.24
CA ALA A 24 -13.42 5.51 5.99
C ALA A 24 -12.19 5.58 5.08
N THR A 25 -11.21 4.71 5.32
CA THR A 25 -9.99 4.65 4.52
C THR A 25 -10.29 4.25 3.09
N CYS A 26 -11.11 3.23 2.89
CA CYS A 26 -11.53 2.78 1.56
C CYS A 26 -12.28 3.88 0.82
N ALA A 27 -13.25 4.54 1.48
CA ALA A 27 -14.03 5.61 0.85
C ALA A 27 -13.14 6.78 0.45
N ARG A 28 -12.20 7.17 1.31
CA ARG A 28 -11.29 8.28 1.00
C ARG A 28 -10.35 7.94 -0.15
N PHE A 29 -9.77 6.75 -0.14
CA PHE A 29 -8.86 6.32 -1.21
C PHE A 29 -9.60 6.22 -2.54
N GLU A 30 -10.83 5.73 -2.52
CA GLU A 30 -11.65 5.59 -3.73
C GLU A 30 -11.85 6.93 -4.44
N THR A 31 -11.93 8.04 -3.70
CA THR A 31 -12.05 9.38 -4.28
C THR A 31 -10.80 9.82 -5.05
N LEU A 32 -9.67 9.17 -4.83
CA LEU A 32 -8.42 9.51 -5.49
C LEU A 32 -8.25 8.80 -6.83
N LEU A 33 -9.03 7.76 -7.11
CA LEU A 33 -8.89 6.95 -8.31
C LEU A 33 -9.33 7.71 -9.58
N PRO A 34 -8.63 7.58 -10.71
CA PRO A 34 -7.38 6.87 -10.89
C PRO A 34 -6.23 7.60 -10.19
N TYR A 35 -5.34 6.85 -9.54
CA TYR A 35 -4.30 7.40 -8.70
C TYR A 35 -2.94 6.88 -9.13
N ARG A 36 -2.05 7.80 -9.46
CA ARG A 36 -0.69 7.48 -9.89
C ARG A 36 0.32 8.05 -8.92
N GLU A 37 1.31 7.24 -8.60
CA GLU A 37 2.40 7.63 -7.72
C GLU A 37 3.67 6.88 -8.10
N ARG A 38 4.72 7.07 -7.31
CA ARG A 38 5.97 6.33 -7.44
C ARG A 38 6.14 5.44 -6.23
N LEU A 39 6.48 4.19 -6.51
CA LEU A 39 6.68 3.16 -5.50
C LEU A 39 8.18 2.98 -5.29
N ILE A 40 8.64 3.09 -4.04
CA ILE A 40 10.05 2.88 -3.69
C ILE A 40 10.16 1.79 -2.64
N HIS A 41 11.37 1.24 -2.47
CA HIS A 41 11.58 0.23 -1.45
C HIS A 41 11.70 0.87 -0.07
N VAL A 42 11.15 0.21 0.96
CA VAL A 42 11.26 0.67 2.34
C VAL A 42 12.71 0.54 2.85
N ARG A 43 13.01 1.26 3.93
CA ARG A 43 14.31 1.19 4.60
C ARG A 43 14.24 0.48 5.96
N TRP A 44 13.06 0.52 6.62
CA TRP A 44 12.95 0.06 8.01
C TRP A 44 11.93 -1.03 8.24
N SER A 45 11.08 -1.32 7.26
CA SER A 45 9.95 -2.25 7.45
C SER A 45 10.23 -3.69 7.01
N GLY A 46 11.32 -3.94 6.30
CA GLY A 46 11.64 -5.28 5.80
C GLY A 46 11.27 -5.44 4.32
N GLU A 47 10.47 -6.45 3.99
CA GLU A 47 10.14 -6.79 2.60
C GLU A 47 8.86 -6.11 2.16
N ALA A 48 8.96 -4.82 1.90
CA ALA A 48 7.85 -3.98 1.48
C ALA A 48 8.29 -2.86 0.55
N CYS A 49 7.33 -2.32 -0.18
CA CYS A 49 7.48 -1.10 -0.96
C CYS A 49 6.51 -0.06 -0.42
N TRP A 50 6.79 1.23 -0.64
CA TRP A 50 5.94 2.28 -0.12
C TRP A 50 5.81 3.46 -1.07
N ILE A 51 4.76 4.23 -0.85
CA ILE A 51 4.49 5.48 -1.55
C ILE A 51 4.58 6.59 -0.50
N PRO A 52 5.64 7.39 -0.48
CA PRO A 52 5.75 8.50 0.47
C PRO A 52 4.81 9.64 0.07
N LEU A 53 4.02 10.13 1.02
CA LEU A 53 3.05 11.20 0.78
C LEU A 53 3.35 12.47 1.60
N GLY A 54 4.43 12.46 2.38
CA GLY A 54 4.87 13.63 3.11
C GLY A 54 3.84 14.14 4.10
N ALA A 55 3.55 15.43 4.03
CA ALA A 55 2.65 16.10 4.96
C ALA A 55 1.18 16.07 4.51
N LEU A 56 0.84 15.26 3.52
CA LEU A 56 -0.54 15.16 3.03
C LEU A 56 -1.46 14.67 4.14
N ASP A 57 -2.52 15.43 4.41
CA ASP A 57 -3.55 15.07 5.39
C ASP A 57 -4.78 14.56 4.63
N LEU A 58 -5.06 13.27 4.77
CA LEU A 58 -6.23 12.64 4.14
C LEU A 58 -7.47 12.69 5.04
N GLY A 59 -7.33 13.25 6.25
CA GLY A 59 -8.45 13.37 7.18
C GLY A 59 -8.88 12.05 7.79
N LEU A 60 -7.96 11.10 7.91
CA LEU A 60 -8.27 9.75 8.39
C LEU A 60 -7.73 9.53 9.81
N ALA A 61 -8.51 8.80 10.60
CA ALA A 61 -8.06 8.23 11.86
C ALA A 61 -7.58 6.78 11.62
N HIS A 62 -6.96 6.18 12.62
CA HIS A 62 -6.61 4.77 12.54
C HIS A 62 -7.86 3.89 12.60
N GLU A 63 -7.95 2.94 11.69
CA GLU A 63 -8.98 1.90 11.68
C GLU A 63 -8.37 0.65 11.05
N ASN A 64 -8.69 -0.51 11.57
CA ASN A 64 -8.12 -1.79 11.10
C ASN A 64 -6.59 -1.74 11.00
N ALA A 65 -5.95 -1.07 11.95
CA ALA A 65 -4.52 -0.82 11.90
C ALA A 65 -3.72 -2.05 12.31
N THR A 66 -2.63 -2.29 11.58
CA THR A 66 -1.69 -3.36 11.90
C THR A 66 -0.26 -2.90 11.67
N SER A 67 0.66 -3.51 12.43
CA SER A 67 2.11 -3.35 12.22
C SER A 67 2.70 -4.53 11.45
N PHE A 68 1.94 -5.58 11.22
CA PHE A 68 2.43 -6.84 10.65
C PHE A 68 1.56 -7.28 9.46
N PRO A 69 1.60 -6.55 8.33
CA PRO A 69 0.84 -6.97 7.17
C PRO A 69 1.41 -8.25 6.56
N ALA A 70 0.52 -9.10 6.06
CA ALA A 70 0.89 -10.25 5.26
C ALA A 70 1.17 -9.82 3.80
N PRO A 71 1.90 -10.63 3.02
CA PRO A 71 2.15 -10.32 1.60
C PRO A 71 0.85 -10.04 0.85
N GLY A 72 0.83 -8.96 0.09
CA GLY A 72 -0.34 -8.51 -0.67
C GLY A 72 -1.26 -7.57 0.09
N GLN A 73 -1.07 -7.41 1.38
CA GLN A 73 -1.84 -6.42 2.14
C GLN A 73 -1.25 -5.04 1.96
N ILE A 74 -2.12 -4.05 1.79
CA ILE A 74 -1.74 -2.66 1.57
C ILE A 74 -2.28 -1.83 2.73
N LEU A 75 -1.39 -1.05 3.33
CA LEU A 75 -1.69 -0.21 4.49
C LEU A 75 -1.65 1.25 4.10
N LEU A 76 -2.54 2.05 4.69
CA LEU A 76 -2.46 3.51 4.63
C LEU A 76 -2.16 4.02 6.03
N TYR A 77 -1.02 4.68 6.17
CA TYR A 77 -0.64 5.33 7.41
C TYR A 77 -1.06 6.80 7.35
N PRO A 78 -1.97 7.23 8.24
CA PRO A 78 -2.56 8.58 8.12
C PRO A 78 -1.67 9.72 8.59
N GLY A 79 -0.43 9.45 8.98
CA GLY A 79 0.48 10.48 9.47
C GLY A 79 0.44 10.64 10.97
N GLY A 80 1.15 11.62 11.47
CA GLY A 80 1.24 11.95 12.89
C GLY A 80 2.65 11.83 13.42
N VAL A 81 3.13 10.61 13.68
CA VAL A 81 4.49 10.38 14.17
C VAL A 81 5.50 10.45 13.02
N SER A 82 5.14 9.90 11.87
CA SER A 82 5.94 9.92 10.66
C SER A 82 5.09 10.49 9.52
N GLU A 83 5.65 10.58 8.31
CA GLU A 83 4.90 11.10 7.18
C GLU A 83 3.79 10.13 6.74
N THR A 84 2.76 10.68 6.12
CA THR A 84 1.68 9.91 5.51
C THR A 84 2.26 9.00 4.42
N GLU A 85 1.81 7.75 4.36
CA GLU A 85 2.33 6.80 3.38
C GLU A 85 1.36 5.67 3.09
N ILE A 86 1.57 5.02 1.94
CA ILE A 86 0.93 3.77 1.58
C ILE A 86 2.02 2.71 1.52
N LEU A 87 1.80 1.57 2.18
CA LEU A 87 2.76 0.48 2.25
C LEU A 87 2.19 -0.77 1.61
N LEU A 88 2.98 -1.41 0.74
CA LEU A 88 2.64 -2.70 0.12
C LEU A 88 3.64 -3.75 0.59
N ALA A 89 3.17 -4.74 1.34
CA ALA A 89 3.99 -5.86 1.78
C ALA A 89 4.15 -6.88 0.67
N TYR A 90 5.39 -7.33 0.41
CA TYR A 90 5.63 -8.41 -0.53
C TYR A 90 6.27 -9.64 0.12
N GLY A 91 6.63 -9.54 1.39
CA GLY A 91 7.23 -10.63 2.16
C GLY A 91 7.08 -10.36 3.64
N ALA A 92 8.12 -10.62 4.42
CA ALA A 92 8.12 -10.44 5.88
C ALA A 92 8.25 -8.96 6.23
N VAL A 93 7.29 -8.44 6.98
CA VAL A 93 7.20 -7.01 7.30
C VAL A 93 6.87 -6.79 8.77
N ARG A 94 7.61 -5.87 9.39
CA ARG A 94 7.16 -5.13 10.57
C ARG A 94 7.16 -3.66 10.17
N PHE A 95 5.98 -3.05 10.11
CA PHE A 95 5.84 -1.68 9.65
C PHE A 95 6.56 -0.72 10.59
N ALA A 96 7.49 0.06 10.06
CA ALA A 96 8.32 0.95 10.86
C ALA A 96 8.78 2.16 10.05
N SER A 97 9.14 3.20 10.77
CA SER A 97 9.84 4.37 10.25
C SER A 97 11.17 4.51 10.98
N LYS A 98 11.94 5.54 10.63
CA LYS A 98 13.19 5.85 11.34
C LYS A 98 12.97 6.18 12.81
N VAL A 99 11.76 6.50 13.22
CA VAL A 99 11.41 6.84 14.60
C VAL A 99 10.75 5.68 15.35
N GLY A 100 10.67 4.50 14.74
CA GLY A 100 10.16 3.29 15.39
C GLY A 100 8.98 2.66 14.66
N GLN A 101 8.35 1.72 15.36
CA GLN A 101 7.25 0.95 14.82
C GLN A 101 6.02 1.81 14.58
N LEU A 102 5.35 1.56 13.46
CA LEU A 102 4.10 2.22 13.08
C LEU A 102 3.00 1.19 12.90
N ALA A 103 1.75 1.64 12.91
CA ALA A 103 0.60 0.83 12.51
C ALA A 103 -0.15 1.57 11.42
N GLY A 104 -0.51 0.88 10.37
CA GLY A 104 -1.23 1.46 9.24
C GLY A 104 -2.54 0.75 8.98
N ASN A 105 -3.48 1.47 8.38
CA ASN A 105 -4.82 0.98 8.11
C ASN A 105 -4.80 -0.01 6.95
N HIS A 106 -5.10 -1.28 7.23
CA HIS A 106 -5.21 -2.29 6.19
C HIS A 106 -6.51 -2.06 5.43
N PHE A 107 -6.43 -1.55 4.22
CA PHE A 107 -7.60 -1.13 3.44
C PHE A 107 -7.73 -1.80 2.08
N LEU A 108 -6.66 -2.41 1.56
CA LEU A 108 -6.66 -3.16 0.30
C LEU A 108 -5.94 -4.49 0.49
N THR A 109 -6.42 -5.51 -0.22
CA THR A 109 -5.75 -6.81 -0.27
C THR A 109 -5.66 -7.27 -1.71
N ILE A 110 -4.44 -7.52 -2.18
CA ILE A 110 -4.21 -8.11 -3.50
C ILE A 110 -4.73 -9.55 -3.47
N VAL A 111 -5.57 -9.90 -4.42
CA VAL A 111 -6.18 -11.23 -4.54
C VAL A 111 -5.78 -11.95 -5.82
N GLU A 112 -5.28 -11.23 -6.84
CA GLU A 112 -4.76 -11.82 -8.05
C GLU A 112 -3.38 -11.23 -8.34
N GLY A 113 -2.46 -12.07 -8.80
CA GLY A 113 -1.09 -11.68 -9.11
C GLY A 113 -0.13 -11.84 -7.95
N LEU A 114 -0.48 -12.59 -6.92
CA LEU A 114 0.35 -12.77 -5.73
C LEU A 114 1.75 -13.32 -6.05
N ASP A 115 1.87 -14.13 -7.10
CA ASP A 115 3.14 -14.68 -7.56
C ASP A 115 4.08 -13.60 -8.12
N GLN A 116 3.57 -12.42 -8.44
CA GLN A 116 4.36 -11.30 -8.94
C GLN A 116 4.88 -10.38 -7.83
N LEU A 117 4.45 -10.59 -6.59
CA LEU A 117 4.84 -9.69 -5.48
C LEU A 117 6.34 -9.68 -5.24
N ARG A 118 6.97 -10.84 -5.12
CA ARG A 118 8.41 -10.90 -4.91
C ARG A 118 9.20 -10.35 -6.09
N PRO A 119 8.88 -10.69 -7.34
CA PRO A 119 9.52 -10.03 -8.48
C PRO A 119 9.39 -8.51 -8.46
N LEU A 120 8.22 -7.97 -8.06
CA LEU A 120 8.04 -6.51 -7.92
C LEU A 120 8.97 -5.96 -6.83
N GLY A 121 8.98 -6.58 -5.65
CA GLY A 121 9.82 -6.13 -4.55
C GLY A 121 11.30 -6.12 -4.91
N GLU A 122 11.76 -7.14 -5.61
CA GLU A 122 13.14 -7.22 -6.06
C GLU A 122 13.47 -6.21 -7.14
N LEU A 123 12.52 -5.95 -8.05
CA LEU A 123 12.69 -4.91 -9.06
C LEU A 123 12.90 -3.54 -8.41
N VAL A 124 12.07 -3.21 -7.43
CA VAL A 124 12.17 -1.92 -6.73
C VAL A 124 13.45 -1.84 -5.91
N LEU A 125 13.81 -2.94 -5.23
CA LEU A 125 15.02 -2.99 -4.41
C LEU A 125 16.30 -2.76 -5.23
N TRP A 126 16.41 -3.41 -6.38
CA TRP A 126 17.64 -3.39 -7.15
C TRP A 126 17.68 -2.32 -8.25
N HIS A 127 16.53 -1.89 -8.76
CA HIS A 127 16.45 -0.96 -9.89
C HIS A 127 15.81 0.38 -9.55
N GLY A 128 15.29 0.54 -8.33
CA GLY A 128 14.78 1.82 -7.86
C GLY A 128 13.30 2.02 -8.13
N ALA A 129 12.87 3.28 -8.04
CA ALA A 129 11.47 3.66 -8.09
C ALA A 129 10.76 3.18 -9.35
N GLN A 130 9.53 2.69 -9.17
CA GLN A 130 8.65 2.27 -10.25
C GLN A 130 7.37 3.08 -10.20
N GLU A 131 6.77 3.32 -11.35
CA GLU A 131 5.44 3.92 -11.39
C GLU A 131 4.41 2.91 -10.89
N ILE A 132 3.45 3.39 -10.09
CA ILE A 132 2.32 2.60 -9.65
C ILE A 132 1.04 3.35 -9.95
N GLU A 133 0.03 2.63 -10.44
CA GLU A 133 -1.27 3.20 -10.75
C GLU A 133 -2.37 2.32 -10.19
N PHE A 134 -3.33 2.96 -9.53
CA PHE A 134 -4.53 2.31 -9.01
C PHE A 134 -5.72 2.80 -9.83
N THR A 135 -6.51 1.88 -10.38
CA THR A 135 -7.70 2.22 -11.14
C THR A 135 -8.89 1.38 -10.68
N CYS A 136 -10.09 1.91 -10.84
CA CYS A 136 -11.30 1.12 -10.60
C CYS A 136 -11.33 -0.06 -11.55
N ASN A 137 -11.72 -1.23 -11.03
CA ASN A 137 -11.97 -2.38 -11.87
C ASN A 137 -13.38 -2.25 -12.44
N GLN A 138 -13.47 -1.77 -13.66
CA GLN A 138 -14.74 -1.64 -14.37
C GLN A 138 -14.96 -2.89 -15.22
N LEU A 139 -16.01 -3.59 -14.92
CA LEU A 139 -16.46 -4.74 -15.68
C LEU A 139 -17.44 -4.30 -16.76
#